data_dfd2ee99c814aebaf9a9cfd2fe32a19a
#
_entry.id   dfd2ee99c814aebaf9a9cfd2fe32a19a
#
_cell.length_a   1.000
_cell.length_b   1.000
_cell.length_c   1.000
_cell.angle_alpha   90.00
_cell.angle_beta   90.00
_cell.angle_gamma   90.00
#
_symmetry.space_group_name_H-M   'P 1'
#
loop_
_entity.id
_entity.type
_entity.pdbx_description
1 polymer ?
#
loop_
_entity_poly.entity_id
_entity_poly.type
_entity_poly.pdbx_seq_one_letter_code
_entity_poly.pdbx_strand_id
1 'polypeptide(L)'
;MTENLVDVGAISDFPEDTMHPLEIAGEAVLLVRQGGQFYALANRCTHREYPLHTGELLDGAVKCEWHGAKFNLETGKPTIPAMKKVRLYGVRVEGDRVLVSLQEA
;
A
#
# COMPACT_ATOMS: atom_id res chain seq x y z
N MET A 1 -2.15 -22.89 -7.26
CA MET A 1 -2.54 -22.41 -5.95
C MET A 1 -3.42 -21.19 -6.08
N THR A 2 -4.52 -21.17 -5.35
CA THR A 2 -5.50 -20.09 -5.49
C THR A 2 -5.05 -18.88 -4.68
N GLU A 3 -5.05 -17.72 -5.29
CA GLU A 3 -4.81 -16.48 -4.56
C GLU A 3 -6.03 -16.14 -3.72
N ASN A 4 -5.80 -15.65 -2.52
CA ASN A 4 -6.86 -15.14 -1.66
C ASN A 4 -7.10 -13.67 -2.01
N LEU A 5 -7.92 -13.45 -3.03
CA LEU A 5 -8.25 -12.11 -3.46
C LEU A 5 -9.46 -11.62 -2.68
N VAL A 6 -9.34 -10.41 -2.13
CA VAL A 6 -10.41 -9.78 -1.39
C VAL A 6 -10.87 -8.54 -2.15
N ASP A 7 -12.16 -8.45 -2.43
CA ASP A 7 -12.75 -7.30 -3.08
C ASP A 7 -12.82 -6.16 -2.06
N VAL A 8 -12.11 -5.07 -2.31
CA VAL A 8 -12.04 -3.95 -1.38
C VAL A 8 -12.88 -2.76 -1.83
N GLY A 9 -13.45 -2.80 -3.01
CA GLY A 9 -14.33 -1.74 -3.48
C GLY A 9 -14.25 -1.54 -4.98
N ALA A 10 -14.96 -0.51 -5.46
CA ALA A 10 -14.95 -0.14 -6.85
C ALA A 10 -13.79 0.81 -7.15
N ILE A 11 -13.34 0.83 -8.40
CA ILE A 11 -12.29 1.76 -8.83
C ILE A 11 -12.67 3.20 -8.46
N SER A 12 -13.94 3.54 -8.64
CA SER A 12 -14.43 4.89 -8.37
C SER A 12 -14.39 5.27 -6.88
N ASP A 13 -14.23 4.29 -5.99
CA ASP A 13 -14.12 4.57 -4.55
C ASP A 13 -12.72 5.10 -4.18
N PHE A 14 -11.75 4.99 -5.10
CA PHE A 14 -10.36 5.33 -4.82
C PHE A 14 -9.85 6.37 -5.81
N PRO A 15 -9.99 7.66 -5.50
CA PRO A 15 -9.52 8.72 -6.40
C PRO A 15 -8.01 8.64 -6.69
N GLU A 16 -7.60 9.20 -7.83
CA GLU A 16 -6.20 9.30 -8.17
C GLU A 16 -5.40 10.04 -7.09
N ASP A 17 -4.15 9.63 -6.92
CA ASP A 17 -3.20 10.26 -6.00
C ASP A 17 -3.70 10.28 -4.56
N THR A 18 -4.31 9.16 -4.12
CA THR A 18 -4.79 9.04 -2.74
C THR A 18 -4.30 7.76 -2.09
N MET A 19 -4.26 7.79 -0.77
CA MET A 19 -3.93 6.64 0.07
C MET A 19 -5.15 6.27 0.90
N HIS A 20 -5.45 4.97 0.98
CA HIS A 20 -6.61 4.49 1.70
C HIS A 20 -6.19 3.41 2.70
N PRO A 21 -6.29 3.68 4.01
CA PRO A 21 -6.02 2.64 4.99
C PRO A 21 -7.18 1.65 5.04
N LEU A 22 -6.86 0.37 4.96
CA LEU A 22 -7.85 -0.70 4.97
C LEU A 22 -7.43 -1.75 6.00
N GLU A 23 -8.42 -2.47 6.50
CA GLU A 23 -8.15 -3.66 7.31
C GLU A 23 -8.72 -4.85 6.56
N ILE A 24 -7.86 -5.81 6.23
CA ILE A 24 -8.24 -6.99 5.47
C ILE A 24 -7.82 -8.21 6.27
N ALA A 25 -8.79 -8.99 6.75
CA ALA A 25 -8.53 -10.20 7.53
C ALA A 25 -7.57 -9.96 8.69
N GLY A 26 -7.72 -8.81 9.37
CA GLY A 26 -6.89 -8.46 10.51
C GLY A 26 -5.56 -7.80 10.16
N GLU A 27 -5.27 -7.65 8.86
CA GLU A 27 -4.03 -7.02 8.41
C GLU A 27 -4.27 -5.56 8.05
N ALA A 28 -3.40 -4.69 8.54
CA ALA A 28 -3.45 -3.27 8.16
C ALA A 28 -2.80 -3.11 6.80
N VAL A 29 -3.57 -2.68 5.82
CA VAL A 29 -3.12 -2.54 4.43
C VAL A 29 -3.33 -1.10 3.98
N LEU A 30 -2.37 -0.56 3.25
CA LEU A 30 -2.50 0.75 2.62
C LEU A 30 -2.69 0.54 1.13
N LEU A 31 -3.84 0.95 0.62
CA LEU A 31 -4.11 0.92 -0.81
C LEU A 31 -3.83 2.30 -1.38
N VAL A 32 -2.97 2.36 -2.38
CA VAL A 32 -2.56 3.62 -3.02
C VAL A 32 -2.96 3.58 -4.47
N ARG A 33 -3.56 4.66 -4.96
CA ARG A 33 -3.80 4.82 -6.39
C ARG A 33 -2.98 5.98 -6.90
N GLN A 34 -2.11 5.71 -7.88
CA GLN A 34 -1.27 6.73 -8.48
C GLN A 34 -0.95 6.37 -9.91
N GLY A 35 -1.08 7.33 -10.81
CA GLY A 35 -0.78 7.13 -12.23
C GLY A 35 -1.68 6.10 -12.89
N GLY A 36 -2.92 5.97 -12.45
CA GLY A 36 -3.85 4.98 -12.97
C GLY A 36 -3.59 3.57 -12.48
N GLN A 37 -2.61 3.37 -11.60
CA GLN A 37 -2.27 2.07 -11.07
C GLN A 37 -2.57 1.98 -9.58
N PHE A 38 -2.79 0.76 -9.10
CA PHE A 38 -3.03 0.49 -7.70
C PHE A 38 -1.84 -0.22 -7.09
N TYR A 39 -1.51 0.17 -5.86
CA TYR A 39 -0.45 -0.47 -5.08
C TYR A 39 -1.01 -0.79 -3.71
N ALA A 40 -0.64 -1.93 -3.16
CA ALA A 40 -1.04 -2.30 -1.80
C ALA A 40 0.20 -2.66 -1.01
N LEU A 41 0.32 -2.09 0.17
CA LEU A 41 1.47 -2.35 1.03
C LEU A 41 1.00 -2.39 2.48
N ALA A 42 1.85 -2.94 3.35
CA ALA A 42 1.54 -2.95 4.77
C ALA A 42 1.47 -1.50 5.25
N ASN A 43 0.42 -1.17 5.99
CA ASN A 43 0.23 0.19 6.50
C ASN A 43 1.05 0.36 7.78
N ARG A 44 2.37 0.19 7.63
CA ARG A 44 3.28 0.17 8.77
C ARG A 44 4.68 0.53 8.32
N CYS A 45 5.26 1.54 8.94
CA CYS A 45 6.66 1.88 8.69
C CYS A 45 7.55 0.82 9.34
N THR A 46 8.51 0.28 8.59
CA THR A 46 9.37 -0.79 9.10
C THR A 46 10.39 -0.29 10.13
N HIS A 47 10.59 1.03 10.18
CA HIS A 47 11.47 1.62 11.19
C HIS A 47 10.81 1.66 12.57
N ARG A 48 9.52 2.03 12.61
CA ARG A 48 8.79 2.17 13.87
C ARG A 48 7.33 1.80 13.67
N GLU A 49 6.83 0.81 13.59
CA GLU A 49 5.43 0.39 13.46
C GLU A 49 4.41 1.54 13.44
N TYR A 50 4.75 2.61 12.73
CA TYR A 50 3.92 3.80 12.61
C TYR A 50 3.09 3.71 11.33
N PRO A 51 1.80 4.06 11.36
CA PRO A 51 0.97 3.93 10.16
C PRO A 51 1.50 4.82 9.02
N LEU A 52 1.59 4.25 7.82
CA LEU A 52 2.07 5.01 6.65
C LEU A 52 1.01 5.96 6.10
N HIS A 53 -0.29 5.70 6.34
CA HIS A 53 -1.34 6.55 5.80
C HIS A 53 -1.34 7.95 6.39
N THR A 54 -0.69 8.15 7.53
CA THR A 54 -0.59 9.49 8.13
C THR A 54 0.54 10.30 7.53
N GLY A 55 1.35 9.67 6.68
CA GLY A 55 2.45 10.35 6.02
C GLY A 55 2.02 11.01 4.73
N GLU A 56 2.94 11.07 3.77
CA GLU A 56 2.73 11.80 2.53
C GLU A 56 2.91 10.90 1.33
N LEU A 57 2.01 11.00 0.36
CA LEU A 57 2.15 10.29 -0.90
C LEU A 57 3.00 11.14 -1.83
N LEU A 58 4.14 10.58 -2.23
CA LEU A 58 5.06 11.21 -3.17
C LEU A 58 4.95 10.49 -4.52
N ASP A 59 5.63 11.03 -5.52
CA ASP A 59 5.68 10.38 -6.83
C ASP A 59 6.44 9.06 -6.70
N GLY A 60 5.72 7.94 -6.79
CA GLY A 60 6.30 6.61 -6.72
C GLY A 60 6.67 6.12 -5.33
N ALA A 61 6.32 6.86 -4.27
CA ALA A 61 6.71 6.48 -2.92
C ALA A 61 5.75 7.01 -1.87
N VAL A 62 5.78 6.38 -0.70
CA VAL A 62 5.07 6.85 0.49
C VAL A 62 6.11 7.24 1.52
N LYS A 63 5.98 8.44 2.07
CA LYS A 63 6.88 8.96 3.09
C LYS A 63 6.24 8.81 4.46
N CYS A 64 6.94 8.14 5.37
CA CYS A 64 6.50 8.01 6.75
C CYS A 64 6.53 9.38 7.44
N GLU A 65 5.47 9.72 8.17
CA GLU A 65 5.42 10.96 8.93
C GLU A 65 6.52 11.02 9.99
N TRP A 66 6.88 9.85 10.52
CA TRP A 66 7.86 9.73 11.58
C TRP A 66 9.26 9.56 10.96
N HIS A 67 10.11 10.58 11.09
CA HIS A 67 11.50 10.61 10.60
C HIS A 67 11.66 10.61 9.08
N GLY A 68 10.58 10.61 8.30
CA GLY A 68 10.67 10.84 6.87
C GLY A 68 11.18 9.71 6.01
N ALA A 69 11.18 8.47 6.51
CA ALA A 69 11.55 7.32 5.68
C ALA A 69 10.58 7.18 4.52
N LYS A 70 11.10 6.92 3.32
CA LYS A 70 10.28 6.75 2.12
C LYS A 70 10.32 5.29 1.70
N PHE A 71 9.19 4.81 1.19
CA PHE A 71 9.10 3.43 0.70
C PHE A 71 8.62 3.45 -0.75
N ASN A 72 9.38 2.79 -1.61
CA ASN A 72 9.04 2.72 -3.04
C ASN A 72 7.78 1.87 -3.24
N LEU A 73 6.81 2.39 -4.01
CA LEU A 73 5.54 1.70 -4.22
C LEU A 73 5.68 0.40 -5.01
N GLU A 74 6.66 0.32 -5.89
CA GLU A 74 6.84 -0.88 -6.72
C GLU A 74 7.70 -1.94 -6.08
N THR A 75 8.69 -1.54 -5.27
CA THR A 75 9.68 -2.48 -4.73
C THR A 75 9.61 -2.62 -3.22
N GLY A 76 9.01 -1.65 -2.53
CA GLY A 76 9.00 -1.61 -1.07
C GLY A 76 10.31 -1.15 -0.46
N LYS A 77 11.30 -0.81 -1.29
CA LYS A 77 12.63 -0.42 -0.78
C LYS A 77 12.55 0.84 0.05
N PRO A 78 13.19 0.83 1.23
CA PRO A 78 13.15 1.99 2.13
C PRO A 78 14.28 2.97 1.86
N THR A 79 14.11 4.20 2.38
CA THR A 79 15.23 5.10 2.60
C THR A 79 15.49 5.17 4.10
N ILE A 80 16.70 5.59 4.49
CA ILE A 80 17.01 5.75 5.91
C ILE A 80 16.02 6.77 6.52
N PRO A 81 15.65 6.62 7.79
CA PRO A 81 16.21 5.68 8.78
C PRO A 81 15.63 4.26 8.74
N ALA A 82 14.70 3.96 7.83
CA ALA A 82 14.20 2.60 7.70
C ALA A 82 15.21 1.74 6.95
N MET A 83 15.42 0.52 7.47
CA MET A 83 16.41 -0.40 6.91
C MET A 83 15.78 -1.61 6.24
N LYS A 84 14.50 -1.84 6.45
CA LYS A 84 13.81 -3.00 5.92
C LYS A 84 12.75 -2.58 4.92
N LYS A 85 12.57 -3.41 3.88
CA LYS A 85 11.51 -3.19 2.91
C LYS A 85 10.15 -3.30 3.59
N VAL A 86 9.19 -2.50 3.12
CA VAL A 86 7.80 -2.67 3.53
C VAL A 86 7.21 -3.83 2.73
N ARG A 87 6.32 -4.60 3.35
CA ARG A 87 5.66 -5.72 2.68
C ARG A 87 4.71 -5.17 1.62
N LEU A 88 4.79 -5.73 0.41
CA LEU A 88 3.86 -5.41 -0.68
C LEU A 88 2.86 -6.54 -0.85
N TYR A 89 1.65 -6.19 -1.24
CA TYR A 89 0.59 -7.14 -1.55
C TYR A 89 0.22 -7.03 -3.02
N GLY A 90 -0.31 -8.10 -3.59
CA GLY A 90 -0.77 -8.08 -4.96
C GLY A 90 -2.09 -7.32 -5.08
N VAL A 91 -2.27 -6.61 -6.20
CA VAL A 91 -3.53 -5.93 -6.49
C VAL A 91 -3.94 -6.31 -7.90
N ARG A 92 -5.23 -6.62 -8.07
CA ARG A 92 -5.81 -6.93 -9.37
C ARG A 92 -7.07 -6.11 -9.57
N VAL A 93 -7.25 -5.59 -10.77
CA VAL A 93 -8.48 -4.90 -11.15
C VAL A 93 -9.23 -5.83 -12.10
N GLU A 94 -10.48 -6.12 -11.76
CA GLU A 94 -11.37 -6.92 -12.60
C GLU A 94 -12.66 -6.15 -12.83
N GLY A 95 -12.91 -5.76 -14.08
CA GLY A 95 -14.03 -4.89 -14.39
C GLY A 95 -13.84 -3.54 -13.69
N ASP A 96 -14.77 -3.21 -12.81
CA ASP A 96 -14.69 -1.99 -12.01
C ASP A 96 -14.32 -2.26 -10.54
N ARG A 97 -13.91 -3.51 -10.22
CA ARG A 97 -13.61 -3.90 -8.84
C ARG A 97 -12.11 -3.98 -8.60
N VAL A 98 -11.71 -3.60 -7.41
CA VAL A 98 -10.31 -3.67 -6.97
C VAL A 98 -10.19 -4.84 -5.99
N LEU A 99 -9.26 -5.74 -6.27
CA LEU A 99 -9.03 -6.93 -5.45
C LEU A 99 -7.62 -6.91 -4.91
N VAL A 100 -7.47 -7.25 -3.64
CA VAL A 100 -6.16 -7.28 -2.98
C VAL A 100 -5.87 -8.69 -2.52
N SER A 101 -4.67 -9.17 -2.84
CA SER A 101 -4.18 -10.46 -2.36
C SER A 101 -3.32 -10.23 -1.13
N LEU A 102 -3.59 -10.98 -0.06
CA LEU A 102 -2.78 -10.88 1.16
C LEU A 102 -1.48 -11.65 1.05
N GLN A 103 -1.26 -12.35 -0.05
CA GLN A 103 0.02 -12.97 -0.30
C GLN A 103 1.03 -11.90 -0.69
N GLU A 104 2.23 -12.04 -0.19
CA GLU A 104 3.30 -11.11 -0.51
C GLU A 104 3.62 -11.16 -2.00
N ALA A 105 3.67 -9.99 -2.62
CA ALA A 105 3.94 -9.88 -4.04
C ALA A 105 5.41 -10.15 -4.37
#